data_ded4c23eac780c1942f8e8308336a287
#
_entry.id   ded4c23eac780c1942f8e8308336a287
#
_cell.length_a   1.000
_cell.length_b   1.000
_cell.length_c   1.000
_cell.angle_alpha   90.00
_cell.angle_beta   90.00
_cell.angle_gamma   90.00
#
_symmetry.space_group_name_H-M   'P 1'
#
loop_
_entity.id
_entity.type
_entity.pdbx_description
1 polymer ?
#
loop_
_entity_poly.entity_id
_entity_poly.type
_entity_poly.pdbx_seq_one_letter_code
_entity_poly.pdbx_strand_id
1 'polypeptide(L)'
;MFLAITLFVLLGKSLPLAQAVGGPEKGVPVKGDPGISSMRVLDRPDYFVLRDWAEPGAVRRMHNHPNTTYHLFTLVTGQLRLTIEGQAPIDVKQGEVVELNNAAMHTFTNTGTVTATIVEVFGRAPKQ
;
A
#
# COMPACT_ATOMS: atom_id res chain seq x y z
N MET A 1 16.56 -7.64 -62.36
CA MET A 1 16.96 -6.91 -61.14
C MET A 1 15.72 -6.90 -60.23
N PHE A 2 15.62 -7.84 -59.28
CA PHE A 2 14.47 -7.95 -58.37
C PHE A 2 14.78 -7.24 -57.08
N LEU A 3 13.99 -6.20 -56.79
CA LEU A 3 14.11 -5.44 -55.55
C LEU A 3 13.35 -6.19 -54.45
N ALA A 4 14.06 -6.79 -53.49
CA ALA A 4 13.47 -7.41 -52.32
C ALA A 4 13.10 -6.31 -51.32
N ILE A 5 11.81 -6.07 -51.11
CA ILE A 5 11.29 -5.19 -50.04
C ILE A 5 11.23 -6.04 -48.77
N THR A 6 12.18 -5.78 -47.87
CA THR A 6 12.16 -6.41 -46.50
C THR A 6 11.17 -5.64 -45.67
N LEU A 7 10.01 -6.24 -45.41
CA LEU A 7 9.01 -5.70 -44.50
C LEU A 7 9.48 -5.94 -43.04
N PHE A 8 9.95 -4.89 -42.35
CA PHE A 8 10.21 -4.91 -40.92
C PHE A 8 8.88 -4.86 -40.18
N VAL A 9 8.40 -6.01 -39.69
CA VAL A 9 7.28 -6.04 -38.73
C VAL A 9 7.83 -5.66 -37.36
N LEU A 10 7.61 -4.41 -36.95
CA LEU A 10 7.79 -3.99 -35.58
C LEU A 10 6.75 -4.72 -34.71
N LEU A 11 7.15 -5.82 -34.09
CA LEU A 11 6.41 -6.47 -33.02
C LEU A 11 6.43 -5.51 -31.80
N GLY A 12 5.50 -4.59 -31.78
CA GLY A 12 5.25 -3.77 -30.59
C GLY A 12 4.84 -4.71 -29.44
N LYS A 13 5.67 -4.81 -28.41
CA LYS A 13 5.30 -5.51 -27.17
C LYS A 13 4.15 -4.72 -26.55
N SER A 14 2.92 -5.19 -26.75
CA SER A 14 1.77 -4.66 -26.01
C SER A 14 1.98 -4.95 -24.52
N LEU A 15 1.96 -3.91 -23.69
CA LEU A 15 1.95 -4.08 -22.24
C LEU A 15 0.65 -4.79 -21.86
N PRO A 16 0.67 -5.73 -20.91
CA PRO A 16 -0.53 -6.37 -20.45
C PRO A 16 -1.52 -5.33 -19.90
N LEU A 17 -2.80 -5.45 -20.23
CA LEU A 17 -3.86 -4.56 -19.77
C LEU A 17 -4.09 -4.66 -18.24
N ALA A 18 -3.71 -5.79 -17.64
CA ALA A 18 -3.76 -6.00 -16.21
C ALA A 18 -2.56 -6.84 -15.77
N GLN A 19 -2.00 -6.50 -14.62
CA GLN A 19 -0.89 -7.22 -14.02
C GLN A 19 -1.09 -7.27 -12.52
N ALA A 20 -0.94 -8.46 -11.91
CA ALA A 20 -0.86 -8.60 -10.47
C ALA A 20 0.42 -7.94 -9.95
N VAL A 21 0.29 -7.10 -8.93
CA VAL A 21 1.41 -6.46 -8.25
C VAL A 21 1.45 -6.93 -6.79
N GLY A 22 2.62 -7.37 -6.34
CA GLY A 22 2.79 -8.00 -5.04
C GLY A 22 2.32 -9.46 -5.02
N GLY A 23 2.90 -10.24 -4.15
CA GLY A 23 2.66 -11.67 -3.93
C GLY A 23 2.21 -11.96 -2.50
N PRO A 24 2.12 -13.26 -2.13
CA PRO A 24 1.80 -13.68 -0.76
C PRO A 24 2.98 -13.52 0.21
N GLU A 25 4.16 -13.19 -0.28
CA GLU A 25 5.35 -13.03 0.56
C GLU A 25 5.18 -11.84 1.50
N LYS A 26 5.62 -12.02 2.73
CA LYS A 26 5.67 -10.93 3.71
C LYS A 26 6.73 -9.91 3.31
N GLY A 27 6.47 -8.66 3.64
CA GLY A 27 7.40 -7.56 3.44
C GLY A 27 8.59 -7.58 4.40
N VAL A 28 9.39 -6.54 4.32
CA VAL A 28 10.51 -6.31 5.22
C VAL A 28 9.98 -5.87 6.59
N PRO A 29 10.51 -6.42 7.71
CA PRO A 29 10.13 -5.97 9.04
C PRO A 29 10.33 -4.47 9.23
N VAL A 30 9.34 -3.81 9.79
CA VAL A 30 9.41 -2.37 10.10
C VAL A 30 10.25 -2.18 11.37
N LYS A 31 11.37 -1.47 11.25
CA LYS A 31 12.29 -1.26 12.37
C LYS A 31 11.59 -0.56 13.53
N GLY A 32 11.62 -1.22 14.70
CA GLY A 32 11.05 -0.70 15.94
C GLY A 32 9.55 -0.96 16.13
N ASP A 33 8.92 -1.70 15.19
CA ASP A 33 7.52 -2.12 15.28
C ASP A 33 7.43 -3.64 15.18
N PRO A 34 7.68 -4.39 16.28
CA PRO A 34 7.66 -5.84 16.26
C PRO A 34 6.34 -6.39 15.73
N GLY A 35 6.41 -7.40 14.86
CA GLY A 35 5.23 -8.01 14.25
C GLY A 35 4.62 -7.22 13.09
N ILE A 36 5.20 -6.07 12.72
CA ILE A 36 4.81 -5.30 11.53
C ILE A 36 5.84 -5.52 10.43
N SER A 37 5.38 -5.82 9.22
CA SER A 37 6.19 -5.86 8.02
C SER A 37 5.50 -5.10 6.87
N SER A 38 6.28 -4.55 5.95
CA SER A 38 5.80 -3.71 4.87
C SER A 38 6.50 -4.02 3.55
N MET A 39 5.77 -3.92 2.46
CA MET A 39 6.28 -4.05 1.10
C MET A 39 5.70 -2.95 0.23
N ARG A 40 6.56 -2.25 -0.51
CA ARG A 40 6.11 -1.38 -1.58
C ARG A 40 5.79 -2.24 -2.81
N VAL A 41 4.49 -2.46 -3.05
CA VAL A 41 4.02 -3.32 -4.15
C VAL A 41 3.88 -2.57 -5.46
N LEU A 42 3.74 -1.24 -5.41
CA LEU A 42 3.67 -0.39 -6.60
C LEU A 42 4.33 0.95 -6.31
N ASP A 43 5.11 1.44 -7.26
CA ASP A 43 5.75 2.76 -7.19
C ASP A 43 5.58 3.48 -8.53
N ARG A 44 4.90 4.64 -8.50
CA ARG A 44 4.60 5.47 -9.66
C ARG A 44 4.98 6.93 -9.38
N PRO A 45 5.15 7.75 -10.41
CA PRO A 45 5.50 9.16 -10.21
C PRO A 45 4.51 9.94 -9.35
N ASP A 46 3.22 9.63 -9.44
CA ASP A 46 2.09 10.32 -8.82
C ASP A 46 1.51 9.63 -7.59
N TYR A 47 1.82 8.34 -7.38
CA TYR A 47 1.38 7.58 -6.20
C TYR A 47 2.28 6.37 -5.92
N PHE A 48 2.13 5.78 -4.74
CA PHE A 48 2.67 4.47 -4.43
C PHE A 48 1.70 3.66 -3.56
N VAL A 49 1.88 2.35 -3.56
CA VAL A 49 1.05 1.43 -2.79
C VAL A 49 1.94 0.59 -1.89
N LEU A 50 1.59 0.54 -0.62
CA LEU A 50 2.16 -0.39 0.35
C LEU A 50 1.18 -1.53 0.61
N ARG A 51 1.72 -2.69 0.94
CA ARG A 51 1.04 -3.76 1.61
C ARG A 51 1.75 -4.00 2.93
N ASP A 52 0.98 -3.93 3.99
CA ASP A 52 1.46 -4.15 5.34
C ASP A 52 0.82 -5.39 5.94
N TRP A 53 1.57 -6.03 6.81
CA TRP A 53 1.10 -7.15 7.62
C TRP A 53 1.34 -6.82 9.09
N ALA A 54 0.34 -7.10 9.91
CA ALA A 54 0.42 -6.96 11.35
C ALA A 54 0.11 -8.31 12.00
N GLU A 55 1.04 -8.87 12.73
CA GLU A 55 0.82 -10.07 13.52
C GLU A 55 -0.17 -9.80 14.67
N PRO A 56 -0.83 -10.82 15.24
CA PRO A 56 -1.74 -10.62 16.38
C PRO A 56 -1.09 -9.80 17.49
N GLY A 57 -1.76 -8.74 17.94
CA GLY A 57 -1.28 -7.83 18.97
C GLY A 57 -0.21 -6.83 18.51
N ALA A 58 0.28 -6.91 17.28
CA ALA A 58 1.29 -5.98 16.77
C ALA A 58 0.73 -4.55 16.66
N VAL A 59 1.58 -3.58 16.97
CA VAL A 59 1.26 -2.15 16.96
C VAL A 59 2.22 -1.43 16.02
N ARG A 60 1.67 -0.71 15.05
CA ARG A 60 2.41 0.26 14.26
C ARG A 60 2.51 1.55 15.07
N ARG A 61 3.73 1.99 15.39
CA ARG A 61 3.91 3.23 16.18
C ARG A 61 3.21 4.42 15.53
N MET A 62 2.86 5.39 16.38
CA MET A 62 2.31 6.66 15.91
C MET A 62 3.26 7.31 14.91
N HIS A 63 2.77 7.63 13.72
CA HIS A 63 3.54 8.23 12.63
C HIS A 63 2.63 9.02 11.69
N ASN A 64 3.22 9.71 10.74
CA ASN A 64 2.50 10.40 9.67
C ASN A 64 3.28 10.32 8.35
N HIS A 65 2.65 10.81 7.27
CA HIS A 65 3.21 10.85 5.92
C HIS A 65 3.13 12.27 5.35
N PRO A 66 4.00 13.21 5.77
CA PRO A 66 3.84 14.64 5.48
C PRO A 66 4.02 15.01 4.00
N ASN A 67 4.62 14.14 3.18
CA ASN A 67 4.92 14.41 1.78
C ASN A 67 3.93 13.73 0.82
N THR A 68 2.73 13.40 1.30
CA THR A 68 1.68 12.78 0.50
C THR A 68 0.51 13.74 0.31
N THR A 69 -0.19 13.63 -0.82
CA THR A 69 -1.36 14.46 -1.14
C THR A 69 -2.66 13.84 -0.66
N TYR A 70 -2.69 12.52 -0.54
CA TYR A 70 -3.77 11.75 0.07
C TYR A 70 -3.21 10.43 0.63
N HIS A 71 -3.94 9.84 1.56
CA HIS A 71 -3.64 8.54 2.13
C HIS A 71 -4.94 7.74 2.30
N LEU A 72 -5.05 6.64 1.57
CA LEU A 72 -6.16 5.69 1.69
C LEU A 72 -5.65 4.43 2.38
N PHE A 73 -6.43 3.95 3.34
CA PHE A 73 -6.10 2.79 4.17
C PHE A 73 -7.23 1.77 4.07
N THR A 74 -6.91 0.52 3.73
CA THR A 74 -7.89 -0.55 3.55
C THR A 74 -7.46 -1.80 4.29
N LEU A 75 -8.32 -2.30 5.19
CA LEU A 75 -8.14 -3.62 5.79
C LEU A 75 -8.61 -4.69 4.81
N VAL A 76 -7.69 -5.55 4.38
CA VAL A 76 -8.00 -6.66 3.45
C VAL A 76 -8.44 -7.89 4.21
N THR A 77 -7.70 -8.28 5.28
CA THR A 77 -8.01 -9.44 6.13
C THR A 77 -7.65 -9.15 7.58
N GLY A 78 -8.28 -9.86 8.49
CA GLY A 78 -8.02 -9.76 9.93
C GLY A 78 -8.89 -8.73 10.64
N GLN A 79 -8.44 -8.24 11.78
CA GLN A 79 -9.10 -7.23 12.61
C GLN A 79 -8.09 -6.14 12.97
N LEU A 80 -8.51 -4.90 12.88
CA LEU A 80 -7.62 -3.78 13.08
C LEU A 80 -8.33 -2.62 13.78
N ARG A 81 -7.67 -2.03 14.74
CA ARG A 81 -8.06 -0.74 15.33
C ARG A 81 -7.12 0.33 14.84
N LEU A 82 -7.67 1.35 14.21
CA LEU A 82 -6.97 2.55 13.75
C LEU A 82 -7.22 3.68 14.75
N THR A 83 -6.16 4.34 15.17
CA THR A 83 -6.25 5.54 16.01
C THR A 83 -5.62 6.70 15.28
N ILE A 84 -6.39 7.76 15.09
CA ILE A 84 -5.94 9.04 14.52
C ILE A 84 -5.88 10.04 15.66
N GLU A 85 -4.79 10.80 15.74
CA GLU A 85 -4.60 11.78 16.80
C GLU A 85 -5.78 12.76 16.89
N GLY A 86 -6.29 12.95 18.09
CA GLY A 86 -7.46 13.82 18.34
C GLY A 86 -8.82 13.24 17.96
N GLN A 87 -8.89 11.97 17.56
CA GLN A 87 -10.14 11.29 17.20
C GLN A 87 -10.35 10.01 18.06
N ALA A 88 -11.61 9.58 18.17
CA ALA A 88 -11.92 8.29 18.77
C ALA A 88 -11.34 7.17 17.89
N PRO A 89 -10.83 6.07 18.49
CA PRO A 89 -10.36 4.91 17.73
C PRO A 89 -11.47 4.32 16.86
N ILE A 90 -11.09 3.82 15.70
CA ILE A 90 -11.96 3.19 14.70
C ILE A 90 -11.61 1.71 14.60
N ASP A 91 -12.60 0.83 14.82
CA ASP A 91 -12.46 -0.59 14.46
C ASP A 91 -12.75 -0.71 12.96
N VAL A 92 -11.70 -0.89 12.18
CA VAL A 92 -11.78 -0.93 10.71
C VAL A 92 -12.35 -2.27 10.28
N LYS A 93 -13.38 -2.24 9.44
CA LYS A 93 -13.98 -3.44 8.85
C LYS A 93 -13.26 -3.82 7.56
N GLN A 94 -13.20 -5.12 7.29
CA GLN A 94 -12.66 -5.63 6.02
C GLN A 94 -13.39 -5.01 4.82
N GLY A 95 -12.60 -4.53 3.85
CA GLY A 95 -13.10 -3.91 2.64
C GLY A 95 -13.49 -2.43 2.77
N GLU A 96 -13.52 -1.87 3.99
CA GLU A 96 -13.69 -0.42 4.16
C GLU A 96 -12.43 0.32 3.71
N VAL A 97 -12.65 1.46 3.08
CA VAL A 97 -11.59 2.42 2.75
C VAL A 97 -11.69 3.59 3.72
N VAL A 98 -10.63 3.82 4.47
CA VAL A 98 -10.52 4.98 5.36
C VAL A 98 -9.57 5.98 4.70
N GLU A 99 -10.03 7.21 4.53
CA GLU A 99 -9.17 8.31 4.10
C GLU A 99 -8.58 9.01 5.32
N LEU A 100 -7.27 9.12 5.34
CA LEU A 100 -6.53 9.90 6.34
C LEU A 100 -6.03 11.18 5.70
N ASN A 101 -6.08 12.28 6.44
CA ASN A 101 -5.39 13.49 6.04
C ASN A 101 -3.89 13.21 5.95
N ASN A 102 -3.23 13.72 4.92
CA ASN A 102 -1.83 13.47 4.60
C ASN A 102 -0.85 13.71 5.76
N ALA A 103 -1.14 14.63 6.66
CA ALA A 103 -0.29 14.95 7.82
C ALA A 103 -0.83 14.40 9.15
N ALA A 104 -1.95 13.67 9.16
CA ALA A 104 -2.52 13.15 10.40
C ALA A 104 -1.60 12.11 11.04
N MET A 105 -1.28 12.31 12.32
CA MET A 105 -0.61 11.30 13.14
C MET A 105 -1.57 10.15 13.39
N HIS A 106 -1.12 8.94 13.12
CA HIS A 106 -1.95 7.74 13.28
C HIS A 106 -1.12 6.52 13.68
N THR A 107 -1.82 5.54 14.24
CA THR A 107 -1.31 4.23 14.63
C THR A 107 -2.36 3.18 14.36
N PHE A 108 -1.97 1.94 14.15
CA PHE A 108 -2.91 0.83 14.14
C PHE A 108 -2.43 -0.34 15.00
N THR A 109 -3.38 -1.12 15.46
CA THR A 109 -3.14 -2.33 16.26
C THR A 109 -3.94 -3.47 15.68
N ASN A 110 -3.33 -4.63 15.49
CA ASN A 110 -4.06 -5.85 15.19
C ASN A 110 -4.73 -6.33 16.48
N THR A 111 -6.05 -6.22 16.55
CA THR A 111 -6.86 -6.65 17.68
C THR A 111 -7.42 -8.07 17.54
N GLY A 112 -7.10 -8.75 16.44
CA GLY A 112 -7.53 -10.11 16.14
C GLY A 112 -6.51 -11.16 16.51
N THR A 113 -6.83 -12.41 16.13
CA THR A 113 -6.03 -13.60 16.42
C THR A 113 -5.27 -14.13 15.21
N VAL A 114 -5.44 -13.52 14.05
CA VAL A 114 -4.74 -13.84 12.81
C VAL A 114 -3.97 -12.61 12.29
N THR A 115 -2.98 -12.83 11.45
CA THR A 115 -2.26 -11.72 10.80
C THR A 115 -3.23 -10.87 9.99
N ALA A 116 -3.27 -9.58 10.27
CA ALA A 116 -4.01 -8.61 9.48
C ALA A 116 -3.19 -8.21 8.24
N THR A 117 -3.87 -8.06 7.10
CA THR A 117 -3.29 -7.54 5.86
C THR A 117 -3.94 -6.21 5.52
N ILE A 118 -3.12 -5.21 5.29
CA ILE A 118 -3.53 -3.84 5.00
C ILE A 118 -2.98 -3.45 3.63
N VAL A 119 -3.75 -2.67 2.87
CA VAL A 119 -3.28 -1.99 1.67
C VAL A 119 -3.44 -0.50 1.88
N GLU A 120 -2.35 0.23 1.65
CA GLU A 120 -2.32 1.68 1.76
C GLU A 120 -1.92 2.29 0.42
N VAL A 121 -2.64 3.33 0.01
CA VAL A 121 -2.36 4.09 -1.22
C VAL A 121 -2.02 5.52 -0.85
N PHE A 122 -0.88 5.99 -1.33
CA PHE A 122 -0.36 7.32 -1.03
C PHE A 122 -0.21 8.12 -2.31
N GLY A 123 -0.87 9.25 -2.41
CA GLY A 123 -0.63 10.21 -3.48
C GLY A 123 0.64 11.00 -3.26
N ARG A 124 1.29 11.41 -4.34
CA ARG A 124 2.47 12.27 -4.34
C ARG A 124 2.16 13.61 -4.98
N ALA A 125 2.74 14.67 -4.45
CA ALA A 125 2.73 15.95 -5.15
C ALA A 125 3.52 15.83 -6.48
N PRO A 126 3.07 16.52 -7.55
CA PRO A 126 3.85 16.62 -8.77
C PRO A 126 5.27 17.12 -8.47
N LYS A 127 6.26 16.49 -9.07
CA LYS A 127 7.63 17.04 -9.03
C LYS A 127 7.63 18.36 -9.82
N GLN A 128 8.02 19.43 -9.16
CA GLN A 128 8.28 20.70 -9.82
C GLN A 128 9.53 20.63 -10.67
#